data_6d07d7c327090a98b0d2eafcdb2e29f9
#
_entry.id   6d07d7c327090a98b0d2eafcdb2e29f9
#
_cell.length_a   1.000
_cell.length_b   1.000
_cell.length_c   1.000
_cell.angle_alpha   90.00
_cell.angle_beta   90.00
_cell.angle_gamma   90.00
#
_symmetry.space_group_name_H-M   'P 1'
#
loop_
_entity.id
_entity.type
_entity.pdbx_description
1 polymer ?
#
loop_
_entity_poly.entity_id
_entity_poly.type
_entity_poly.pdbx_seq_one_letter_code
_entity_poly.pdbx_strand_id
1 'polypeptide(L)'
;MKLFTERTPDTQYRDNLKYILDHGVRVQSQQGVDALTVMAPPPMHFKLENGFPMITERSIKGFWKGSIGEICAFINGARTLEQLESFGCKFWTAWGTPEKTAKRGLAPGDLGPGSYGAAFHDFPTQDGGTYDQDKNIVEQMLEFPHLRTHFISPWIPQYIIRGTGKQQK
;
A
#
# COMPACT_ATOMS: atom_id res chain seq x y z
N MET A 1 -20.69 -15.73 -1.68
CA MET A 1 -20.22 -14.45 -2.28
C MET A 1 -20.73 -14.42 -3.71
N LYS A 2 -21.41 -13.32 -4.11
CA LYS A 2 -21.95 -13.21 -5.48
C LYS A 2 -20.84 -13.15 -6.52
N LEU A 3 -21.06 -13.76 -7.67
CA LEU A 3 -20.20 -13.58 -8.85
C LEU A 3 -20.33 -12.14 -9.37
N PHE A 4 -19.34 -11.69 -10.13
CA PHE A 4 -19.34 -10.32 -10.66
C PHE A 4 -20.61 -10.00 -11.47
N THR A 5 -21.11 -10.95 -12.23
CA THR A 5 -22.32 -10.83 -13.07
C THR A 5 -23.61 -10.76 -12.26
N GLU A 6 -23.60 -11.18 -11.00
CA GLU A 6 -24.77 -11.21 -10.11
C GLU A 6 -24.82 -10.01 -9.16
N ARG A 7 -23.80 -9.15 -9.22
CA ARG A 7 -23.69 -7.99 -8.34
C ARG A 7 -24.67 -6.89 -8.76
N THR A 8 -25.19 -6.23 -7.77
CA THR A 8 -25.87 -4.94 -7.98
C THR A 8 -24.77 -3.89 -8.22
N PRO A 9 -24.75 -3.22 -9.37
CA PRO A 9 -23.84 -2.11 -9.62
C PRO A 9 -24.09 -0.98 -8.60
N ASP A 10 -23.03 -0.26 -8.27
CA ASP A 10 -23.13 0.97 -7.48
C ASP A 10 -22.39 2.11 -8.18
N THR A 11 -22.71 3.34 -7.80
CA THR A 11 -22.19 4.56 -8.41
C THR A 11 -21.23 5.34 -7.51
N GLN A 12 -20.94 4.82 -6.34
CA GLN A 12 -20.19 5.53 -5.28
C GLN A 12 -18.84 6.10 -5.76
N TYR A 13 -18.13 5.34 -6.60
CA TYR A 13 -16.85 5.79 -7.15
C TYR A 13 -17.03 7.00 -8.08
N ARG A 14 -17.97 6.93 -9.00
CA ARG A 14 -18.29 8.03 -9.92
C ARG A 14 -18.79 9.26 -9.16
N ASP A 15 -19.65 9.06 -8.19
CA ASP A 15 -20.26 10.14 -7.41
C ASP A 15 -19.19 10.86 -6.57
N ASN A 16 -18.22 10.13 -6.02
CA ASN A 16 -17.06 10.71 -5.36
C ASN A 16 -16.14 11.48 -6.34
N LEU A 17 -15.90 10.95 -7.55
CA LEU A 17 -15.14 11.68 -8.56
C LEU A 17 -15.84 12.99 -8.94
N LYS A 18 -17.17 12.93 -9.15
CA LYS A 18 -17.96 14.13 -9.42
C LYS A 18 -17.89 15.12 -8.27
N TYR A 19 -18.03 14.65 -7.03
CA TYR A 19 -17.90 15.50 -5.84
C TYR A 19 -16.54 16.21 -5.79
N ILE A 20 -15.44 15.50 -6.09
CA ILE A 20 -14.09 16.09 -6.16
C ILE A 20 -14.00 17.12 -7.28
N LEU A 21 -14.60 16.89 -8.45
CA LEU A 21 -14.61 17.85 -9.55
C LEU A 21 -15.38 19.12 -9.19
N ASP A 22 -16.51 18.99 -8.49
CA ASP A 22 -17.40 20.10 -8.15
C ASP A 22 -16.88 20.93 -6.94
N HIS A 23 -16.15 20.31 -6.00
CA HIS A 23 -15.76 20.93 -4.71
C HIS A 23 -14.25 20.93 -4.45
N GLY A 24 -13.46 20.28 -5.30
CA GLY A 24 -12.03 20.11 -5.09
C GLY A 24 -11.26 21.44 -5.25
N VAL A 25 -10.30 21.64 -4.37
CA VAL A 25 -9.31 22.71 -4.48
C VAL A 25 -8.08 22.19 -5.20
N ARG A 26 -7.60 22.95 -6.18
CA ARG A 26 -6.36 22.61 -6.90
C ARG A 26 -5.16 22.79 -5.98
N VAL A 27 -4.38 21.74 -5.82
CA VAL A 27 -3.15 21.75 -5.04
C VAL A 27 -1.98 21.23 -5.87
N GLN A 28 -0.80 21.78 -5.66
CA GLN A 28 0.41 21.31 -6.30
C GLN A 28 0.79 19.93 -5.77
N SER A 29 0.95 18.97 -6.67
CA SER A 29 1.40 17.62 -6.33
C SER A 29 2.93 17.53 -6.37
N GLN A 30 3.51 16.70 -5.51
CA GLN A 30 4.95 16.37 -5.54
C GLN A 30 5.37 15.64 -6.84
N GLN A 31 4.42 15.14 -7.61
CA GLN A 31 4.65 14.42 -8.86
C GLN A 31 4.66 15.34 -10.10
N GLY A 32 4.58 16.66 -9.90
CA GLY A 32 4.65 17.64 -10.99
C GLY A 32 3.33 17.83 -11.77
N VAL A 33 2.26 17.17 -11.35
CA VAL A 33 0.91 17.35 -11.92
C VAL A 33 -0.02 17.80 -10.79
N ASP A 34 -0.73 18.92 -11.00
CA ASP A 34 -1.68 19.41 -10.01
C ASP A 34 -2.81 18.40 -9.78
N ALA A 35 -3.29 18.34 -8.54
CA ALA A 35 -4.40 17.49 -8.14
C ALA A 35 -5.57 18.32 -7.61
N LEU A 36 -6.80 17.86 -7.85
CA LEU A 36 -7.96 18.33 -7.12
C LEU A 36 -8.09 17.56 -5.81
N THR A 37 -8.18 18.27 -4.71
CA THR A 37 -8.22 17.67 -3.37
C THR A 37 -9.44 18.15 -2.60
N VAL A 38 -10.10 17.26 -1.92
CA VAL A 38 -11.21 17.54 -0.99
C VAL A 38 -10.86 16.98 0.37
N MET A 39 -11.20 17.70 1.43
CA MET A 39 -11.13 17.17 2.78
C MET A 39 -12.39 16.33 3.07
N ALA A 40 -12.18 15.12 3.62
CA ALA A 40 -13.25 14.20 4.02
C ALA A 40 -14.34 13.99 2.95
N PRO A 41 -14.02 13.39 1.80
CA PRO A 41 -15.04 13.04 0.82
C PRO A 41 -16.03 12.04 1.41
N PRO A 42 -17.25 11.90 0.85
CA PRO A 42 -18.21 10.91 1.31
C PRO A 42 -17.60 9.50 1.36
N PRO A 43 -17.76 8.75 2.47
CA PRO A 43 -17.24 7.40 2.55
C PRO A 43 -17.99 6.46 1.60
N MET A 44 -17.27 5.52 1.00
CA MET A 44 -17.90 4.45 0.21
C MET A 44 -18.23 3.26 1.11
N HIS A 45 -19.47 2.78 1.02
CA HIS A 45 -19.99 1.65 1.80
C HIS A 45 -20.23 0.45 0.90
N PHE A 46 -19.53 -0.65 1.16
CA PHE A 46 -19.68 -1.89 0.40
C PHE A 46 -20.33 -2.98 1.27
N LYS A 47 -21.49 -3.47 0.85
CA LYS A 47 -22.11 -4.63 1.48
C LYS A 47 -21.42 -5.90 0.99
N LEU A 48 -20.78 -6.66 1.89
CA LEU A 48 -20.06 -7.89 1.55
C LEU A 48 -20.96 -8.99 0.97
N GLU A 49 -22.25 -8.97 1.28
CA GLU A 49 -23.25 -9.85 0.64
C GLU A 49 -23.34 -9.64 -0.88
N ASN A 50 -23.00 -8.45 -1.38
CA ASN A 50 -22.90 -8.14 -2.81
C ASN A 50 -21.57 -8.59 -3.44
N GLY A 51 -20.72 -9.24 -2.69
CA GLY A 51 -19.44 -9.76 -3.12
C GLY A 51 -18.25 -8.95 -2.61
N PHE A 52 -17.07 -9.24 -3.13
CA PHE A 52 -15.84 -8.53 -2.76
C PHE A 52 -15.98 -7.01 -3.04
N PRO A 53 -15.57 -6.12 -2.13
CA PRO A 53 -15.68 -4.67 -2.30
C PRO A 53 -14.84 -4.19 -3.49
N MET A 54 -15.51 -3.95 -4.60
CA MET A 54 -14.86 -3.60 -5.85
C MET A 54 -15.73 -2.63 -6.62
N ILE A 55 -15.12 -1.59 -7.16
CA ILE A 55 -15.82 -0.66 -8.04
C ILE A 55 -16.37 -1.39 -9.27
N THR A 56 -17.62 -1.11 -9.63
CA THR A 56 -18.32 -1.75 -10.75
C THR A 56 -18.30 -0.89 -12.01
N GLU A 57 -18.00 0.38 -11.90
CA GLU A 57 -18.08 1.37 -12.99
C GLU A 57 -16.78 1.48 -13.82
N ARG A 58 -15.72 0.82 -13.39
CA ARG A 58 -14.43 0.82 -14.07
C ARG A 58 -13.89 -0.60 -14.23
N SER A 59 -13.38 -0.91 -15.41
CA SER A 59 -12.68 -2.18 -15.62
C SER A 59 -11.35 -2.20 -14.87
N ILE A 60 -11.15 -3.25 -14.08
CA ILE A 60 -9.91 -3.49 -13.35
C ILE A 60 -9.08 -4.62 -13.97
N LYS A 61 -9.51 -5.16 -15.12
CA LYS A 61 -8.89 -6.32 -15.78
C LYS A 61 -7.39 -6.20 -16.00
N GLY A 62 -6.90 -4.97 -16.24
CA GLY A 62 -5.49 -4.72 -16.55
C GLY A 62 -4.54 -4.68 -15.35
N PHE A 63 -5.05 -4.53 -14.12
CA PHE A 63 -4.18 -4.28 -12.97
C PHE A 63 -4.50 -5.04 -11.67
N TRP A 64 -5.67 -5.67 -11.54
CA TRP A 64 -6.07 -6.34 -10.29
C TRP A 64 -5.09 -7.45 -9.86
N LYS A 65 -4.53 -8.19 -10.82
CA LYS A 65 -3.55 -9.26 -10.52
C LYS A 65 -2.29 -8.68 -9.90
N GLY A 66 -1.79 -7.57 -10.45
CA GLY A 66 -0.63 -6.87 -9.90
C GLY A 66 -0.89 -6.33 -8.50
N SER A 67 -2.09 -5.79 -8.24
CA SER A 67 -2.47 -5.29 -6.92
C SER A 67 -2.56 -6.42 -5.87
N ILE A 68 -3.14 -7.56 -6.22
CA ILE A 68 -3.15 -8.73 -5.33
C ILE A 68 -1.73 -9.27 -5.14
N GLY A 69 -0.96 -9.38 -6.24
CA GLY A 69 0.44 -9.80 -6.20
C GLY A 69 1.30 -8.91 -5.30
N GLU A 70 1.08 -7.60 -5.31
CA GLU A 70 1.76 -6.65 -4.44
C GLU A 70 1.53 -6.96 -2.95
N ILE A 71 0.28 -7.13 -2.55
CA ILE A 71 -0.05 -7.47 -1.16
C ILE A 71 0.53 -8.83 -0.76
N CYS A 72 0.40 -9.85 -1.63
CA CYS A 72 1.00 -11.16 -1.39
C CYS A 72 2.53 -11.05 -1.24
N ALA A 73 3.19 -10.26 -2.08
CA ALA A 73 4.63 -10.05 -1.99
C ALA A 73 5.03 -9.39 -0.66
N PHE A 74 4.31 -8.38 -0.21
CA PHE A 74 4.62 -7.70 1.06
C PHE A 74 4.40 -8.62 2.27
N ILE A 75 3.32 -9.39 2.31
CA ILE A 75 3.08 -10.41 3.35
C ILE A 75 4.20 -11.49 3.34
N ASN A 76 4.85 -11.73 2.21
CA ASN A 76 5.99 -12.64 2.10
C ASN A 76 7.36 -11.94 2.26
N GLY A 77 7.40 -10.71 2.74
CA GLY A 77 8.64 -9.99 3.03
C GLY A 77 9.40 -9.49 1.80
N ALA A 78 8.75 -9.38 0.64
CA ALA A 78 9.40 -8.92 -0.58
C ALA A 78 9.97 -7.51 -0.43
N ARG A 79 11.26 -7.38 -0.75
CA ARG A 79 12.02 -6.13 -0.66
C ARG A 79 12.62 -5.71 -2.00
N THR A 80 12.82 -6.66 -2.92
CA THR A 80 13.45 -6.38 -4.22
C THR A 80 12.43 -6.40 -5.36
N LEU A 81 12.75 -5.74 -6.47
CA LEU A 81 11.93 -5.80 -7.69
C LEU A 81 11.73 -7.24 -8.16
N GLU A 82 12.78 -8.05 -8.13
CA GLU A 82 12.71 -9.46 -8.53
C GLU A 82 11.69 -10.24 -7.68
N GLN A 83 11.74 -10.05 -6.36
CA GLN A 83 10.77 -10.66 -5.46
C GLN A 83 9.33 -10.20 -5.74
N LEU A 84 9.10 -8.89 -5.94
CA LEU A 84 7.79 -8.35 -6.28
C LEU A 84 7.27 -8.90 -7.63
N GLU A 85 8.14 -8.97 -8.63
CA GLU A 85 7.80 -9.49 -9.96
C GLU A 85 7.47 -10.98 -9.94
N SER A 86 8.08 -11.77 -9.05
CA SER A 86 7.74 -13.18 -8.87
C SER A 86 6.29 -13.40 -8.43
N PHE A 87 5.69 -12.41 -7.75
CA PHE A 87 4.26 -12.35 -7.41
C PHE A 87 3.40 -11.67 -8.49
N GLY A 88 4.00 -11.27 -9.61
CA GLY A 88 3.30 -10.59 -10.71
C GLY A 88 3.12 -9.08 -10.51
N CYS A 89 3.74 -8.47 -9.51
CA CYS A 89 3.71 -7.03 -9.28
C CYS A 89 4.88 -6.32 -9.97
N LYS A 90 4.56 -5.41 -10.90
CA LYS A 90 5.53 -4.58 -11.63
C LYS A 90 5.40 -3.08 -11.34
N PHE A 91 4.61 -2.70 -10.34
CA PHE A 91 4.32 -1.29 -10.06
C PHE A 91 5.54 -0.52 -9.53
N TRP A 92 6.51 -1.23 -8.96
CA TRP A 92 7.68 -0.67 -8.30
C TRP A 92 8.92 -0.52 -9.19
N THR A 93 8.86 -0.98 -10.44
CA THR A 93 9.99 -0.94 -11.37
C THR A 93 10.61 0.46 -11.48
N ALA A 94 9.78 1.49 -11.54
CA ALA A 94 10.23 2.88 -11.62
C ALA A 94 10.97 3.39 -10.35
N TRP A 95 10.86 2.69 -9.23
CA TRP A 95 11.47 3.06 -7.95
C TRP A 95 12.78 2.35 -7.67
N GLY A 96 12.96 1.15 -8.26
CA GLY A 96 14.16 0.32 -8.10
C GLY A 96 15.20 0.47 -9.22
N THR A 97 15.16 1.54 -10.01
CA THR A 97 16.16 1.77 -11.06
C THR A 97 17.55 1.97 -10.44
N PRO A 98 18.64 1.56 -11.13
CA PRO A 98 20.01 1.71 -10.63
C PRO A 98 20.32 3.13 -10.15
N GLU A 99 19.85 4.14 -10.89
CA GLU A 99 20.05 5.54 -10.53
C GLU A 99 19.38 5.91 -9.20
N LYS A 100 18.14 5.47 -8.98
CA LYS A 100 17.36 5.79 -7.77
C LYS A 100 17.85 5.02 -6.55
N THR A 101 18.23 3.76 -6.74
CA THR A 101 18.76 2.93 -5.66
C THR A 101 20.15 3.41 -5.22
N ALA A 102 21.02 3.78 -6.17
CA ALA A 102 22.34 4.33 -5.87
C ALA A 102 22.28 5.61 -5.00
N LYS A 103 21.31 6.50 -5.24
CA LYS A 103 21.10 7.71 -4.40
C LYS A 103 20.80 7.37 -2.94
N ARG A 104 20.32 6.18 -2.66
CA ARG A 104 20.01 5.66 -1.32
C ARG A 104 21.09 4.71 -0.79
N GLY A 105 22.16 4.48 -1.56
CA GLY A 105 23.22 3.53 -1.23
C GLY A 105 22.75 2.06 -1.26
N LEU A 106 21.78 1.74 -2.10
CA LEU A 106 21.19 0.41 -2.26
C LEU A 106 21.63 -0.22 -3.58
N ALA A 107 21.61 -1.55 -3.63
CA ALA A 107 21.83 -2.27 -4.87
C ALA A 107 20.70 -2.03 -5.89
N PRO A 108 20.96 -2.14 -7.21
CA PRO A 108 19.93 -2.06 -8.21
C PRO A 108 18.77 -3.04 -7.93
N GLY A 109 17.55 -2.56 -7.98
CA GLY A 109 16.35 -3.35 -7.68
C GLY A 109 16.00 -3.48 -6.20
N ASP A 110 16.87 -3.09 -5.27
CA ASP A 110 16.58 -3.09 -3.83
C ASP A 110 15.76 -1.84 -3.46
N LEU A 111 14.57 -2.06 -2.90
CA LEU A 111 13.68 -0.98 -2.43
C LEU A 111 14.04 -0.46 -1.03
N GLY A 112 14.97 -1.14 -0.35
CA GLY A 112 15.51 -0.74 0.94
C GLY A 112 14.76 -1.30 2.15
N PRO A 113 15.36 -1.13 3.34
CA PRO A 113 14.78 -1.63 4.59
C PRO A 113 13.49 -0.93 5.00
N GLY A 114 13.16 0.21 4.41
CA GLY A 114 11.89 0.92 4.60
C GLY A 114 10.79 0.49 3.62
N SER A 115 11.01 -0.53 2.78
CA SER A 115 9.95 -1.10 1.94
C SER A 115 8.92 -1.84 2.78
N TYR A 116 7.68 -1.92 2.30
CA TYR A 116 6.56 -2.46 3.08
C TYR A 116 6.77 -3.92 3.49
N GLY A 117 7.28 -4.76 2.59
CA GLY A 117 7.59 -6.15 2.92
C GLY A 117 8.68 -6.27 3.98
N ALA A 118 9.75 -5.51 3.87
CA ALA A 118 10.78 -5.45 4.90
C ALA A 118 10.21 -4.93 6.23
N ALA A 119 9.39 -3.87 6.19
CA ALA A 119 8.78 -3.33 7.40
C ALA A 119 7.87 -4.34 8.14
N PHE A 120 7.21 -5.24 7.43
CA PHE A 120 6.37 -6.26 8.05
C PHE A 120 7.18 -7.31 8.80
N HIS A 121 8.37 -7.70 8.29
CA HIS A 121 9.16 -8.80 8.83
C HIS A 121 10.44 -8.37 9.56
N ASP A 122 10.96 -7.17 9.27
CA ASP A 122 12.22 -6.65 9.78
C ASP A 122 12.06 -5.23 10.36
N PHE A 123 10.99 -4.98 11.11
CA PHE A 123 10.77 -3.66 11.70
C PHE A 123 11.89 -3.34 12.70
N PRO A 124 12.61 -2.22 12.58
CA PRO A 124 13.75 -1.93 13.43
C PRO A 124 13.32 -1.67 14.89
N THR A 125 14.09 -2.26 15.82
CA THR A 125 13.91 -2.07 17.26
C THR A 125 14.96 -1.13 17.84
N GLN A 126 14.71 -0.62 19.03
CA GLN A 126 15.58 0.35 19.69
C GLN A 126 16.97 -0.20 20.03
N ASP A 127 17.10 -1.50 20.27
CA ASP A 127 18.34 -2.21 20.56
C ASP A 127 19.16 -2.56 19.32
N GLY A 128 18.69 -2.14 18.14
CA GLY A 128 19.34 -2.41 16.85
C GLY A 128 18.99 -3.76 16.22
N GLY A 129 18.06 -4.51 16.83
CA GLY A 129 17.48 -5.70 16.25
C GLY A 129 16.31 -5.42 15.29
N THR A 130 15.57 -6.46 14.97
CA THR A 130 14.35 -6.37 14.18
C THR A 130 13.20 -7.15 14.81
N TYR A 131 11.98 -6.75 14.46
CA TYR A 131 10.75 -7.34 14.94
C TYR A 131 9.87 -7.76 13.76
N ASP A 132 9.51 -9.04 13.71
CA ASP A 132 8.58 -9.57 12.72
C ASP A 132 7.14 -9.28 13.16
N GLN A 133 6.56 -8.22 12.60
CA GLN A 133 5.20 -7.81 12.92
C GLN A 133 4.16 -8.81 12.42
N ASP A 134 4.37 -9.37 11.21
CA ASP A 134 3.41 -10.25 10.55
C ASP A 134 3.26 -11.57 11.35
N LYS A 135 4.37 -12.19 11.72
CA LYS A 135 4.36 -13.38 12.56
C LYS A 135 3.69 -13.12 13.91
N ASN A 136 4.10 -12.05 14.59
CA ASN A 136 3.62 -11.77 15.93
C ASN A 136 2.14 -11.38 15.97
N ILE A 137 1.61 -10.67 14.96
CA ILE A 137 0.19 -10.33 14.91
C ILE A 137 -0.67 -11.58 14.66
N VAL A 138 -0.20 -12.52 13.84
CA VAL A 138 -0.90 -13.80 13.61
C VAL A 138 -0.95 -14.61 14.91
N GLU A 139 0.17 -14.75 15.61
CA GLU A 139 0.23 -15.42 16.91
C GLU A 139 -0.71 -14.75 17.93
N GLN A 140 -0.68 -13.41 18.02
CA GLN A 140 -1.56 -12.65 18.92
C GLN A 140 -3.05 -12.85 18.57
N MET A 141 -3.42 -12.86 17.28
CA MET A 141 -4.81 -13.09 16.89
C MET A 141 -5.30 -14.49 17.21
N LEU A 142 -4.43 -15.49 17.14
CA LEU A 142 -4.77 -16.86 17.50
C LEU A 142 -4.92 -17.04 19.03
N GLU A 143 -4.05 -16.43 19.81
CA GLU A 143 -4.04 -16.56 21.26
C GLU A 143 -5.02 -15.61 21.96
N PHE A 144 -5.08 -14.37 21.47
CA PHE A 144 -5.87 -13.29 22.10
C PHE A 144 -6.80 -12.57 21.11
N PRO A 145 -7.76 -13.26 20.48
CA PRO A 145 -8.59 -12.68 19.40
C PRO A 145 -9.46 -11.50 19.84
N HIS A 146 -9.67 -11.31 21.12
CA HIS A 146 -10.49 -10.24 21.70
C HIS A 146 -9.74 -8.91 21.91
N LEU A 147 -8.43 -8.89 21.72
CA LEU A 147 -7.64 -7.67 21.87
C LEU A 147 -7.95 -6.66 20.76
N ARG A 148 -7.75 -5.37 21.07
CA ARG A 148 -7.88 -4.26 20.09
C ARG A 148 -6.52 -3.78 19.56
N THR A 149 -5.46 -4.47 19.93
CA THR A 149 -4.06 -4.13 19.60
C THR A 149 -3.51 -4.94 18.44
N HIS A 150 -4.40 -5.56 17.63
CA HIS A 150 -4.00 -6.19 16.37
C HIS A 150 -3.66 -5.11 15.36
N PHE A 151 -2.41 -4.70 15.38
CA PHE A 151 -1.91 -3.59 14.60
C PHE A 151 -0.57 -3.95 13.92
N ILE A 152 -0.44 -3.60 12.66
CA ILE A 152 0.79 -3.69 11.88
C ILE A 152 1.04 -2.37 11.17
N SER A 153 2.26 -1.88 11.15
CA SER A 153 2.64 -0.64 10.47
C SER A 153 3.76 -0.84 9.48
N PRO A 154 3.54 -0.58 8.19
CA PRO A 154 4.63 -0.53 7.22
C PRO A 154 5.41 0.80 7.27
N TRP A 155 4.96 1.77 8.07
CA TRP A 155 5.56 3.08 8.16
C TRP A 155 6.61 3.13 9.25
N ILE A 156 7.88 3.22 8.85
CA ILE A 156 9.03 3.33 9.74
C ILE A 156 9.47 4.79 9.76
N PRO A 157 9.20 5.56 10.84
CA PRO A 157 9.43 7.00 10.88
C PRO A 157 10.84 7.41 10.48
N GLN A 158 11.85 6.67 10.92
CA GLN A 158 13.26 6.97 10.62
C GLN A 158 13.61 6.93 9.13
N TYR A 159 12.82 6.22 8.30
CA TYR A 159 13.03 6.18 6.84
C TYR A 159 12.13 7.16 6.08
N ILE A 160 11.14 7.73 6.72
CA ILE A 160 10.12 8.58 6.09
C ILE A 160 10.34 10.04 6.44
N ILE A 161 10.57 10.32 7.73
CA ILE A 161 10.72 11.70 8.21
C ILE A 161 12.10 12.20 7.83
N ARG A 162 12.15 13.29 7.09
CA ARG A 162 13.39 14.02 6.83
C ARG A 162 13.75 14.78 8.09
N GLY A 163 14.82 14.37 8.77
CA GLY A 163 15.45 15.15 9.81
C GLY A 163 16.10 16.43 9.23
N THR A 164 17.16 16.93 9.83
CA THR A 164 17.88 18.17 9.45
C THR A 164 18.52 18.13 8.06
N GLY A 165 17.75 17.87 7.02
CA GLY A 165 18.15 17.92 5.61
C GLY A 165 18.70 16.63 5.02
N LYS A 166 18.78 15.53 5.78
CA LYS A 166 19.16 14.21 5.24
C LYS A 166 18.09 13.19 5.53
N GLN A 167 17.61 12.53 4.48
CA GLN A 167 16.79 11.33 4.63
C GLN A 167 17.70 10.22 5.17
N GLN A 168 17.33 9.59 6.27
CA GLN A 168 18.00 8.38 6.72
C GLN A 168 17.72 7.25 5.73
N LYS A 169 18.72 6.40 5.52
CA LYS A 169 18.69 5.30 4.55
C LYS A 169 17.78 4.17 5.03
#